data_7a772adc1ce7aeaf6cc99ce6170cd745
#
_entry.id   7a772adc1ce7aeaf6cc99ce6170cd745
#
_cell.length_a   1.000
_cell.length_b   1.000
_cell.length_c   1.000
_cell.angle_alpha   90.00
_cell.angle_beta   90.00
_cell.angle_gamma   90.00
#
_symmetry.space_group_name_H-M   'P 1'
#
loop_
_entity.id
_entity.type
_entity.pdbx_description
1 polymer ?
#
loop_
_entity_poly.entity_id
_entity_poly.type
_entity_poly.pdbx_seq_one_letter_code
_entity_poly.pdbx_strand_id
1 'polypeptide(L)'
;MNADERWMAEALQEARTALSDDEVPVGAVVVKNGEIVTKAHNLSRQRNDPTQHAELLALQAAQAKLGSLAGCTLYVTMEPCAMCAGAMVLVKLPRLVFGAFDPSCGCTGSRVDLTDHWFYHSVETRGGVLEEACASLLTDFFQSKR
;
A
#
# COMPACT_ATOMS: atom_id res chain seq x y z
N MET A 1 -18.27 6.18 8.15
CA MET A 1 -17.23 5.34 7.49
C MET A 1 -17.10 4.00 8.21
N ASN A 2 -16.94 2.91 7.44
CA ASN A 2 -16.56 1.63 8.03
C ASN A 2 -15.06 1.62 8.39
N ALA A 3 -14.60 0.54 9.03
CA ALA A 3 -13.20 0.46 9.49
C ALA A 3 -12.18 0.55 8.34
N ASP A 4 -12.44 -0.11 7.23
CA ASP A 4 -11.51 -0.08 6.08
C ASP A 4 -11.40 1.33 5.50
N GLU A 5 -12.50 2.05 5.38
CA GLU A 5 -12.50 3.44 4.92
C GLU A 5 -11.74 4.36 5.87
N ARG A 6 -11.92 4.16 7.17
CA ARG A 6 -11.22 4.94 8.20
C ARG A 6 -9.71 4.79 8.07
N TRP A 7 -9.22 3.57 7.94
CA TRP A 7 -7.78 3.32 7.82
C TRP A 7 -7.24 3.73 6.44
N MET A 8 -8.06 3.59 5.39
CA MET A 8 -7.66 4.09 4.07
C MET A 8 -7.53 5.63 4.08
N ALA A 9 -8.36 6.33 4.84
CA ALA A 9 -8.22 7.78 5.01
C ALA A 9 -6.88 8.16 5.65
N GLU A 10 -6.39 7.34 6.59
CA GLU A 10 -5.05 7.55 7.18
C GLU A 10 -3.95 7.32 6.14
N ALA A 11 -4.11 6.29 5.29
CA ALA A 11 -3.15 6.05 4.20
C ALA A 11 -3.16 7.22 3.19
N LEU A 12 -4.33 7.81 2.92
CA LEU A 12 -4.45 9.00 2.07
C LEU A 12 -3.70 10.21 2.66
N GLN A 13 -3.70 10.39 3.97
CA GLN A 13 -2.92 11.44 4.62
C GLN A 13 -1.43 11.25 4.36
N GLU A 14 -0.93 10.02 4.45
CA GLU A 14 0.46 9.72 4.10
C GLU A 14 0.75 9.98 2.63
N ALA A 15 -0.19 9.66 1.74
CA ALA A 15 -0.05 9.97 0.31
C ALA A 15 0.08 11.48 0.08
N ARG A 16 -0.67 12.30 0.80
CA ARG A 16 -0.58 13.76 0.70
C ARG A 16 0.76 14.28 1.20
N THR A 17 1.33 13.66 2.21
CA THR A 17 2.67 13.98 2.69
C THR A 17 3.71 13.73 1.59
N ALA A 18 3.60 12.59 0.88
CA ALA A 18 4.45 12.29 -0.26
C ALA A 18 4.33 13.37 -1.34
N LEU A 19 3.12 13.82 -1.62
CA LEU A 19 2.86 14.86 -2.61
C LEU A 19 3.60 16.15 -2.27
N SER A 20 3.67 16.54 -1.00
CA SER A 20 4.39 17.73 -0.53
C SER A 20 5.88 17.62 -0.82
N ASP A 21 6.42 16.42 -0.90
CA ASP A 21 7.84 16.15 -1.18
C ASP A 21 8.10 15.84 -2.66
N ASP A 22 7.10 16.09 -3.53
CA ASP A 22 7.17 15.83 -4.97
C ASP A 22 7.39 14.34 -5.28
N GLU A 23 6.91 13.47 -4.41
CA GLU A 23 6.87 12.02 -4.63
C GLU A 23 5.53 11.61 -5.25
N VAL A 24 5.51 10.46 -5.92
CA VAL A 24 4.24 9.86 -6.34
C VAL A 24 3.39 9.65 -5.08
N PRO A 25 2.15 10.18 -5.04
CA PRO A 25 1.35 10.20 -3.82
C PRO A 25 0.72 8.84 -3.50
N VAL A 26 1.53 7.97 -2.96
CA VAL A 26 1.10 6.67 -2.44
C VAL A 26 1.43 6.63 -0.95
N GLY A 27 0.45 6.27 -0.14
CA GLY A 27 0.59 6.13 1.29
C GLY A 27 0.13 4.77 1.76
N ALA A 28 0.71 4.30 2.86
CA ALA A 28 0.43 2.99 3.43
C ALA A 28 0.42 3.06 4.95
N VAL A 29 -0.48 2.29 5.57
CA VAL A 29 -0.50 2.10 7.02
C VAL A 29 -0.68 0.61 7.32
N VAL A 30 0.02 0.13 8.35
CA VAL A 30 -0.17 -1.22 8.89
C VAL A 30 -0.95 -1.07 10.20
N VAL A 31 -2.03 -1.83 10.33
CA VAL A 31 -2.94 -1.76 11.47
C VAL A 31 -3.04 -3.14 12.12
N LYS A 32 -3.02 -3.16 13.44
CA LYS A 32 -3.23 -4.38 14.24
C LYS A 32 -4.06 -4.03 15.47
N ASN A 33 -5.12 -4.80 15.72
CA ASN A 33 -6.01 -4.61 16.89
C ASN A 33 -6.55 -3.17 17.02
N GLY A 34 -6.93 -2.56 15.89
CA GLY A 34 -7.50 -1.22 15.88
C GLY A 34 -6.48 -0.10 16.13
N GLU A 35 -5.20 -0.37 16.03
CA GLU A 35 -4.13 0.61 16.22
C GLU A 35 -3.17 0.62 15.04
N ILE A 36 -2.67 1.80 14.69
CA ILE A 36 -1.63 1.94 13.65
C ILE A 36 -0.30 1.46 14.21
N VAL A 37 0.30 0.49 13.51
CA VAL A 37 1.64 0.00 13.81
C VAL A 37 2.70 0.85 13.13
N THR A 38 2.55 1.07 11.83
CA THR A 38 3.47 1.88 11.01
C THR A 38 2.72 2.67 9.96
N LYS A 39 3.32 3.78 9.53
CA LYS A 39 2.88 4.60 8.39
C LYS A 39 4.07 4.83 7.48
N ALA A 40 3.81 4.92 6.18
CA ALA A 40 4.86 5.24 5.22
C ALA A 40 4.27 5.85 3.96
N HIS A 41 5.10 6.52 3.19
CA HIS A 41 4.76 7.02 1.86
C HIS A 41 5.96 6.82 0.94
N ASN A 42 5.77 6.95 -0.37
CA ASN A 42 6.84 6.79 -1.34
C ASN A 42 7.99 7.74 -1.05
N LEU A 43 9.21 7.21 -1.12
CA LEU A 43 10.46 7.96 -0.94
C LEU A 43 11.42 7.75 -2.11
N SER A 44 10.93 7.24 -3.24
CA SER A 44 11.78 6.85 -4.38
C SER A 44 12.62 7.99 -4.93
N ARG A 45 12.07 9.18 -5.01
CA ARG A 45 12.80 10.36 -5.50
C ARG A 45 13.76 10.90 -4.46
N GLN A 46 13.32 11.08 -3.22
CA GLN A 46 14.15 11.59 -2.14
C GLN A 46 15.37 10.73 -1.87
N ARG A 47 15.21 9.41 -1.95
CA ARG A 47 16.28 8.44 -1.68
C ARG A 47 17.00 7.98 -2.93
N ASN A 48 16.58 8.47 -4.11
CA ASN A 48 17.12 8.03 -5.40
C ASN A 48 17.14 6.50 -5.50
N ASP A 49 16.03 5.87 -5.13
CA ASP A 49 15.88 4.44 -5.08
C ASP A 49 14.46 4.04 -5.52
N PRO A 50 14.29 3.47 -6.72
CA PRO A 50 12.96 3.13 -7.23
C PRO A 50 12.24 2.03 -6.45
N THR A 51 12.90 1.35 -5.51
CA THR A 51 12.26 0.33 -4.68
C THR A 51 11.63 0.89 -3.40
N GLN A 52 11.76 2.19 -3.14
CA GLN A 52 11.26 2.82 -1.92
C GLN A 52 9.77 3.13 -2.02
N HIS A 53 8.96 2.09 -2.18
CA HIS A 53 7.50 2.17 -2.23
C HIS A 53 6.91 2.20 -0.82
N ALA A 54 5.80 2.92 -0.67
CA ALA A 54 5.10 3.10 0.61
C ALA A 54 4.82 1.76 1.31
N GLU A 55 4.24 0.81 0.58
CA GLU A 55 3.87 -0.48 1.16
C GLU A 55 5.08 -1.30 1.61
N LEU A 56 6.17 -1.29 0.83
CA LEU A 56 7.39 -1.99 1.22
C LEU A 56 7.99 -1.40 2.49
N LEU A 57 8.05 -0.07 2.56
CA LEU A 57 8.57 0.63 3.74
C LEU A 57 7.72 0.35 4.98
N ALA A 58 6.40 0.37 4.84
CA ALA A 58 5.48 0.10 5.95
C ALA A 58 5.62 -1.34 6.45
N LEU A 59 5.72 -2.31 5.52
CA LEU A 59 5.88 -3.72 5.88
C LEU A 59 7.22 -3.99 6.57
N GLN A 60 8.30 -3.43 6.05
CA GLN A 60 9.64 -3.59 6.64
C GLN A 60 9.69 -3.04 8.07
N ALA A 61 9.12 -1.84 8.27
CA ALA A 61 9.08 -1.23 9.58
C ALA A 61 8.20 -2.03 10.56
N ALA A 62 7.06 -2.52 10.11
CA ALA A 62 6.17 -3.33 10.95
C ALA A 62 6.82 -4.66 11.33
N GLN A 63 7.48 -5.33 10.39
CA GLN A 63 8.19 -6.58 10.65
C GLN A 63 9.30 -6.37 11.68
N ALA A 64 10.07 -5.29 11.54
CA ALA A 64 11.13 -4.96 12.50
C ALA A 64 10.57 -4.67 13.89
N LYS A 65 9.43 -3.99 13.96
CA LYS A 65 8.80 -3.61 15.23
C LYS A 65 8.13 -4.78 15.95
N LEU A 66 7.46 -5.67 15.21
CA LEU A 66 6.63 -6.71 15.79
C LEU A 66 7.27 -8.12 15.79
N GLY A 67 8.21 -8.37 14.89
CA GLY A 67 8.79 -9.69 14.67
C GLY A 67 7.88 -10.66 13.90
N SER A 68 6.60 -10.33 13.75
CA SER A 68 5.61 -11.11 13.02
C SER A 68 4.46 -10.19 12.65
N LEU A 69 3.88 -10.38 11.46
CA LEU A 69 2.72 -9.60 11.03
C LEU A 69 1.39 -10.32 11.26
N ALA A 70 1.37 -11.35 12.12
CA ALA A 70 0.13 -12.01 12.52
C ALA A 70 -0.88 -10.98 13.03
N GLY A 71 -2.12 -11.04 12.52
CA GLY A 71 -3.18 -10.11 12.90
C GLY A 71 -3.12 -8.73 12.25
N CYS A 72 -2.15 -8.49 11.35
CA CYS A 72 -2.01 -7.18 10.70
C CYS A 72 -2.78 -7.09 9.40
N THR A 73 -3.24 -5.87 9.10
CA THR A 73 -3.78 -5.49 7.78
C THR A 73 -2.95 -4.33 7.24
N LEU A 74 -2.57 -4.41 5.97
CA LEU A 74 -1.94 -3.30 5.26
C LEU A 74 -3.00 -2.55 4.47
N TYR A 75 -3.05 -1.24 4.65
CA TYR A 75 -3.87 -0.34 3.84
C TYR A 75 -2.94 0.49 2.97
N VAL A 76 -3.15 0.48 1.66
CA VAL A 76 -2.34 1.25 0.72
C VAL A 76 -3.24 1.91 -0.32
N THR A 77 -2.92 3.13 -0.71
CA THR A 77 -3.79 3.93 -1.57
C THR A 77 -3.79 3.47 -3.03
N MET A 78 -2.81 2.70 -3.45
CA MET A 78 -2.71 2.17 -4.80
C MET A 78 -2.41 0.67 -4.78
N GLU A 79 -2.97 -0.07 -5.72
CA GLU A 79 -2.74 -1.51 -5.85
C GLU A 79 -1.24 -1.83 -5.95
N PRO A 80 -0.74 -2.78 -5.14
CA PRO A 80 0.70 -3.11 -5.12
C PRO A 80 1.24 -3.70 -6.41
N CYS A 81 2.49 -3.36 -6.72
CA CYS A 81 3.25 -3.96 -7.82
C CYS A 81 3.80 -5.34 -7.44
N ALA A 82 4.53 -5.97 -8.38
CA ALA A 82 5.10 -7.32 -8.17
C ALA A 82 6.04 -7.39 -6.97
N MET A 83 6.91 -6.40 -6.81
CA MET A 83 7.85 -6.34 -5.68
C MET A 83 7.11 -6.32 -4.34
N CYS A 84 6.13 -5.45 -4.21
CA CYS A 84 5.39 -5.28 -2.95
C CYS A 84 4.47 -6.48 -2.68
N ALA A 85 3.81 -7.02 -3.71
CA ALA A 85 3.01 -8.23 -3.57
C ALA A 85 3.86 -9.42 -3.11
N GLY A 86 5.07 -9.57 -3.67
CA GLY A 86 6.02 -10.58 -3.24
C GLY A 86 6.46 -10.40 -1.79
N ALA A 87 6.70 -9.17 -1.38
CA ALA A 87 7.05 -8.86 0.02
C ALA A 87 5.92 -9.27 0.98
N MET A 88 4.66 -9.04 0.58
CA MET A 88 3.50 -9.44 1.39
C MET A 88 3.46 -10.95 1.63
N VAL A 89 3.81 -11.73 0.60
CA VAL A 89 3.89 -13.19 0.71
C VAL A 89 5.03 -13.59 1.67
N LEU A 90 6.19 -12.96 1.52
CA LEU A 90 7.37 -13.28 2.35
C LEU A 90 7.14 -12.98 3.83
N VAL A 91 6.50 -11.88 4.16
CA VAL A 91 6.21 -11.52 5.56
C VAL A 91 4.93 -12.17 6.07
N LYS A 92 4.26 -12.97 5.25
CA LYS A 92 3.00 -13.66 5.58
C LYS A 92 1.92 -12.70 6.06
N LEU A 93 1.73 -11.60 5.31
CA LEU A 93 0.69 -10.62 5.63
C LEU A 93 -0.69 -11.29 5.55
N PRO A 94 -1.52 -11.22 6.62
CA PRO A 94 -2.85 -11.82 6.57
C PRO A 94 -3.81 -11.12 5.63
N ARG A 95 -3.79 -9.77 5.58
CA ARG A 95 -4.81 -9.02 4.85
C ARG A 95 -4.25 -7.74 4.22
N LEU A 96 -4.67 -7.51 2.98
CA LEU A 96 -4.38 -6.29 2.21
C LEU A 96 -5.68 -5.59 1.85
N VAL A 97 -5.71 -4.27 2.01
CA VAL A 97 -6.78 -3.41 1.49
C VAL A 97 -6.13 -2.30 0.67
N PHE A 98 -6.57 -2.13 -0.57
CA PHE A 98 -6.03 -1.03 -1.41
C PHE A 98 -7.14 -0.15 -1.97
N GLY A 99 -6.77 1.07 -2.37
CA GLY A 99 -7.71 2.04 -2.91
C GLY A 99 -7.84 1.96 -4.43
N ALA A 100 -6.95 2.62 -5.15
CA ALA A 100 -6.98 2.67 -6.61
C ALA A 100 -6.43 1.39 -7.24
N PHE A 101 -7.10 0.91 -8.29
CA PHE A 101 -6.59 -0.21 -9.11
C PHE A 101 -5.50 0.29 -10.05
N ASP A 102 -4.55 -0.58 -10.38
CA ASP A 102 -3.50 -0.32 -11.36
C ASP A 102 -3.57 -1.36 -12.48
N PRO A 103 -4.29 -1.08 -13.58
CA PRO A 103 -4.45 -2.06 -14.66
C PRO A 103 -3.16 -2.43 -15.38
N SER A 104 -2.14 -1.57 -15.33
CA SER A 104 -0.88 -1.81 -16.05
C SER A 104 0.14 -2.61 -15.27
N CYS A 105 0.26 -2.39 -13.95
CA CYS A 105 1.30 -2.98 -13.11
C CYS A 105 0.80 -3.63 -11.83
N GLY A 106 -0.51 -3.58 -11.54
CA GLY A 106 -1.07 -4.13 -10.31
C GLY A 106 -0.97 -5.65 -10.26
N CYS A 107 -0.43 -6.16 -9.17
CA CYS A 107 -0.16 -7.60 -9.01
C CYS A 107 -0.94 -8.25 -7.86
N THR A 108 -2.04 -7.63 -7.44
CA THR A 108 -2.95 -8.20 -6.45
C THR A 108 -4.39 -8.30 -6.99
N GLY A 109 -4.50 -8.52 -8.31
CA GLY A 109 -5.76 -8.77 -8.98
C GLY A 109 -5.92 -8.18 -10.38
N SER A 110 -5.33 -7.01 -10.67
CA SER A 110 -5.57 -6.32 -11.94
C SER A 110 -4.83 -6.96 -13.10
N ARG A 111 -3.50 -7.00 -13.05
CA ARG A 111 -2.69 -7.58 -14.11
C ARG A 111 -2.51 -9.09 -13.90
N VAL A 112 -2.07 -9.44 -12.72
CA VAL A 112 -1.99 -10.81 -12.20
C VAL A 112 -2.29 -10.74 -10.71
N ASP A 113 -2.45 -11.88 -10.05
CA ASP A 113 -2.60 -11.92 -8.61
C ASP A 113 -1.54 -12.84 -8.00
N LEU A 114 -0.45 -12.26 -7.50
CA LEU A 114 0.63 -13.00 -6.85
C LEU A 114 0.29 -13.37 -5.40
N THR A 115 -0.81 -12.87 -4.85
CA THR A 115 -1.23 -13.09 -3.47
C THR A 115 -2.27 -14.19 -3.33
N ASP A 116 -2.72 -14.80 -4.43
CA ASP A 116 -3.79 -15.80 -4.44
C ASP A 116 -3.26 -17.19 -4.83
N HIS A 117 -2.82 -17.96 -3.83
CA HIS A 117 -2.48 -19.39 -3.96
C HIS A 117 -1.31 -19.75 -4.90
N TRP A 118 -0.54 -18.76 -5.37
CA TRP A 118 0.62 -19.02 -6.23
C TRP A 118 1.84 -19.54 -5.46
N PHE A 119 1.95 -19.11 -4.19
CA PHE A 119 3.11 -19.42 -3.35
C PHE A 119 2.64 -20.04 -2.04
N TYR A 120 3.53 -20.16 -1.07
CA TYR A 120 3.26 -20.83 0.21
C TYR A 120 2.33 -20.05 1.14
N HIS A 121 1.97 -18.82 0.80
CA HIS A 121 1.07 -17.97 1.61
C HIS A 121 0.14 -17.19 0.69
N SER A 122 -1.13 -17.12 1.06
CA SER A 122 -2.13 -16.29 0.39
C SER A 122 -2.51 -15.12 1.27
N VAL A 123 -2.78 -13.96 0.64
CA VAL A 123 -3.18 -12.74 1.33
C VAL A 123 -4.66 -12.49 1.01
N GLU A 124 -5.49 -12.33 2.05
CA GLU A 124 -6.87 -11.88 1.84
C GLU A 124 -6.85 -10.45 1.33
N THR A 125 -7.46 -10.19 0.17
CA THR A 125 -7.31 -8.91 -0.53
C THR A 125 -8.66 -8.27 -0.82
N ARG A 126 -8.77 -6.97 -0.55
CA ARG A 126 -9.93 -6.15 -0.90
C ARG A 126 -9.45 -4.88 -1.58
N GLY A 127 -9.95 -4.61 -2.81
CA GLY A 127 -9.63 -3.40 -3.56
C GLY A 127 -10.81 -2.45 -3.65
N GLY A 128 -10.52 -1.20 -4.04
CA GLY A 128 -11.55 -0.20 -4.32
C GLY A 128 -12.06 0.57 -3.11
N VAL A 129 -11.37 0.51 -1.98
CA VAL A 129 -11.78 1.25 -0.79
C VAL A 129 -11.32 2.71 -0.92
N LEU A 130 -12.27 3.65 -0.92
CA LEU A 130 -12.05 5.07 -1.26
C LEU A 130 -11.35 5.23 -2.60
N GLU A 131 -11.75 4.41 -3.57
CA GLU A 131 -11.09 4.31 -4.89
C GLU A 131 -10.96 5.66 -5.57
N GLU A 132 -12.04 6.46 -5.62
CA GLU A 132 -12.05 7.73 -6.33
C GLU A 132 -11.07 8.72 -5.74
N ALA A 133 -11.04 8.85 -4.41
CA ALA A 133 -10.11 9.76 -3.73
C ALA A 133 -8.66 9.35 -3.98
N CYS A 134 -8.36 8.06 -3.92
CA CYS A 134 -7.02 7.54 -4.18
C CYS A 134 -6.61 7.75 -5.64
N ALA A 135 -7.49 7.44 -6.58
CA ALA A 135 -7.22 7.59 -8.01
C ALA A 135 -7.06 9.06 -8.41
N SER A 136 -7.89 9.94 -7.88
CA SER A 136 -7.82 11.38 -8.19
C SER A 136 -6.48 11.98 -7.77
N LEU A 137 -5.98 11.61 -6.62
CA LEU A 137 -4.69 12.13 -6.13
C LEU A 137 -3.55 11.75 -7.08
N LEU A 138 -3.55 10.51 -7.57
CA LEU A 138 -2.56 10.02 -8.55
C LEU A 138 -2.72 10.72 -9.89
N THR A 139 -3.94 10.81 -10.41
CA THR A 139 -4.25 11.46 -11.69
C THR A 139 -3.80 12.92 -11.67
N ASP A 140 -4.13 13.66 -10.63
CA ASP A 140 -3.76 15.06 -10.50
C ASP A 140 -2.24 15.24 -10.47
N PHE A 141 -1.53 14.38 -9.75
CA PHE A 141 -0.07 14.43 -9.70
C PHE A 141 0.55 14.21 -11.09
N PHE A 142 0.13 13.17 -11.81
CA PHE A 142 0.69 12.87 -13.13
C PHE A 142 0.33 13.94 -14.16
N GLN A 143 -0.86 14.52 -14.08
CA GLN A 143 -1.23 15.64 -14.94
C GLN A 143 -0.36 16.86 -14.68
N SER A 144 0.00 17.15 -13.44
CA SER A 144 0.84 18.28 -13.09
C SER A 144 2.28 18.15 -13.59
N LYS A 145 2.69 16.95 -14.02
CA LYS A 145 4.04 16.66 -14.53
C LYS A 145 4.14 16.69 -16.06
N ARG A 146 3.04 16.92 -16.75
CA ARG A 146 3.02 17.00 -18.22
C ARG A 146 3.34 18.38 -18.73
#